data_a91a9f481e881c26ec680e0b075584d5
#
_entry.id   a91a9f481e881c26ec680e0b075584d5
#
_cell.length_a   1.000
_cell.length_b   1.000
_cell.length_c   1.000
_cell.angle_alpha   90.00
_cell.angle_beta   90.00
_cell.angle_gamma   90.00
#
_symmetry.space_group_name_H-M   'P 1'
#
loop_
_entity.id
_entity.type
_entity.pdbx_description
1 polymer ?
#
loop_
_entity_poly.entity_id
_entity_poly.type
_entity_poly.pdbx_seq_one_letter_code
_entity_poly.pdbx_strand_id
1 'polypeptide(L)'
;MAASENDLPGVASYGIALLSRYPADSWQVLRLPRIPAPVPLYLRTPRKMIIVKEEPRAAVIGRLRTPAGGIVVANTHLSYIPGWGRHQLRRIRRDLAPHHGPVILMGDLNMADGLPAQITGYRQLARHFTFPLYEPDRQLDHILLRGWLGEVTTSSAPALPLSDHRALIVDLSVPTPEAPA
;
A
#
# COMPACT_ATOMS: atom_id res chain seq x y z
N MET A 1 -6.87 7.66 9.40
CA MET A 1 -5.60 7.97 10.12
C MET A 1 -4.52 8.28 9.10
N ALA A 2 -3.71 9.28 9.35
CA ALA A 2 -2.58 9.66 8.52
C ALA A 2 -1.27 9.49 9.29
N ALA A 3 -0.17 9.26 8.60
CA ALA A 3 1.17 9.24 9.18
C ALA A 3 2.07 10.18 8.36
N SER A 4 2.62 11.15 9.03
CA SER A 4 3.57 12.12 8.49
C SER A 4 4.75 12.28 9.44
N GLU A 5 5.89 12.72 8.94
CA GLU A 5 7.05 13.02 9.79
C GLU A 5 6.96 14.39 10.47
N ASN A 6 6.17 15.31 9.92
CA ASN A 6 6.09 16.70 10.37
C ASN A 6 4.66 17.04 10.81
N ASP A 7 4.23 16.49 11.94
CA ASP A 7 2.91 16.79 12.54
C ASP A 7 2.93 18.12 13.33
N LEU A 8 3.54 19.17 12.75
CA LEU A 8 3.46 20.51 13.33
C LEU A 8 2.16 21.17 12.88
N PRO A 9 1.33 21.68 13.82
CA PRO A 9 0.10 22.38 13.48
C PRO A 9 0.38 23.58 12.54
N GLY A 10 -0.35 23.64 11.42
CA GLY A 10 -0.24 24.75 10.46
C GLY A 10 0.86 24.59 9.41
N VAL A 11 1.64 23.50 9.43
CA VAL A 11 2.62 23.19 8.38
C VAL A 11 2.02 22.16 7.42
N ALA A 12 2.17 22.40 6.10
CA ALA A 12 1.78 21.41 5.09
C ALA A 12 2.59 20.13 5.28
N SER A 13 1.90 19.01 5.51
CA SER A 13 2.51 17.71 5.74
C SER A 13 2.34 16.81 4.53
N TYR A 14 3.37 16.06 4.21
CA TYR A 14 3.35 15.00 3.23
C TYR A 14 3.33 13.64 3.93
N GLY A 15 2.46 12.73 3.48
CA GLY A 15 2.35 11.42 4.13
C GLY A 15 1.35 10.49 3.46
N ILE A 16 0.96 9.46 4.20
CA ILE A 16 -0.04 8.47 3.79
C ILE A 16 -1.25 8.54 4.72
N ALA A 17 -2.42 8.21 4.19
CA ALA A 17 -3.67 8.17 4.95
C ALA A 17 -4.45 6.89 4.67
N LEU A 18 -5.21 6.42 5.65
CA LEU A 18 -6.19 5.37 5.51
C LEU A 18 -7.55 5.88 5.99
N LEU A 19 -8.54 5.83 5.10
CA LEU A 19 -9.92 6.20 5.41
C LEU A 19 -10.79 4.95 5.38
N SER A 20 -11.73 4.84 6.31
CA SER A 20 -12.66 3.73 6.38
C SER A 20 -14.05 4.22 6.76
N ARG A 21 -15.08 3.66 6.12
CA ARG A 21 -16.48 3.82 6.58
C ARG A 21 -16.79 2.91 7.77
N TYR A 22 -15.97 1.89 7.99
CA TYR A 22 -16.15 0.94 9.09
C TYR A 22 -15.35 1.40 10.31
N PRO A 23 -15.87 1.18 11.53
CA PRO A 23 -15.15 1.52 12.75
C PRO A 23 -13.88 0.71 12.89
N ALA A 24 -12.85 1.33 13.46
CA ALA A 24 -11.58 0.70 13.75
C ALA A 24 -11.46 0.41 15.25
N ASP A 25 -11.03 -0.80 15.60
CA ASP A 25 -10.71 -1.17 16.98
C ASP A 25 -9.35 -0.61 17.41
N SER A 26 -8.42 -0.50 16.46
CA SER A 26 -7.10 0.06 16.73
C SER A 26 -6.45 0.60 15.47
N TRP A 27 -5.52 1.52 15.69
CA TRP A 27 -4.63 2.08 14.68
C TRP A 27 -3.19 1.94 15.12
N GLN A 28 -2.31 1.62 14.18
CA GLN A 28 -0.88 1.54 14.39
C GLN A 28 -0.16 2.24 13.26
N VAL A 29 0.91 2.97 13.59
CA VAL A 29 1.87 3.49 12.62
C VAL A 29 3.17 2.70 12.74
N LEU A 30 3.50 1.93 11.71
CA LEU A 30 4.75 1.21 11.60
C LEU A 30 5.77 2.05 10.84
N ARG A 31 6.76 2.63 11.52
CA ARG A 31 7.88 3.30 10.88
C ARG A 31 8.77 2.29 10.17
N LEU A 32 9.09 2.57 8.90
CA LEU A 32 9.88 1.68 8.08
C LEU A 32 11.37 2.01 8.13
N PRO A 33 12.25 1.03 7.89
CA PRO A 33 13.69 1.28 7.82
C PRO A 33 14.00 2.35 6.77
N ARG A 34 14.93 3.25 7.11
CA ARG A 34 15.41 4.32 6.26
C ARG A 34 16.88 4.10 5.94
N ILE A 35 17.31 4.44 4.73
CA ILE A 35 18.72 4.48 4.37
C ILE A 35 19.34 5.67 5.11
N PRO A 36 20.39 5.48 5.94
CA PRO A 36 20.91 6.54 6.78
C PRO A 36 21.72 7.60 6.01
N ALA A 37 22.17 7.26 4.79
CA ALA A 37 23.01 8.13 3.97
C ALA A 37 22.38 8.37 2.59
N PRO A 38 22.70 9.49 1.92
CA PRO A 38 22.32 9.72 0.54
C PRO A 38 22.86 8.64 -0.39
N VAL A 39 22.06 8.19 -1.36
CA VAL A 39 22.37 7.11 -2.30
C VAL A 39 22.51 7.68 -3.71
N PRO A 40 23.60 7.38 -4.44
CA PRO A 40 23.69 7.70 -5.85
C PRO A 40 22.72 6.81 -6.64
N LEU A 41 21.84 7.44 -7.43
CA LEU A 41 20.89 6.78 -8.29
C LEU A 41 21.07 7.22 -9.73
N TYR A 42 21.20 6.26 -10.65
CA TYR A 42 21.27 6.53 -12.07
C TYR A 42 19.86 6.50 -12.68
N LEU A 43 19.42 7.67 -13.16
CA LEU A 43 18.19 7.77 -13.95
C LEU A 43 18.51 7.41 -15.40
N ARG A 44 17.67 6.57 -16.01
CA ARG A 44 17.81 6.20 -17.42
C ARG A 44 17.23 7.26 -18.35
N THR A 45 16.24 8.00 -17.87
CA THR A 45 15.59 9.08 -18.62
C THR A 45 15.28 10.25 -17.67
N PRO A 46 15.93 11.43 -17.83
CA PRO A 46 17.16 11.65 -18.63
C PRO A 46 18.34 10.87 -18.04
N ARG A 47 19.31 10.50 -18.87
CA ARG A 47 20.55 9.81 -18.43
C ARG A 47 21.35 10.70 -17.47
N LYS A 48 21.12 10.53 -16.16
CA LYS A 48 21.70 11.40 -15.13
C LYS A 48 21.94 10.66 -13.83
N MET A 49 23.10 10.92 -13.21
CA MET A 49 23.31 10.55 -11.80
C MET A 49 22.70 11.61 -10.91
N ILE A 50 21.92 11.18 -9.92
CA ILE A 50 21.38 12.02 -8.87
C ILE A 50 21.75 11.44 -7.51
N ILE A 51 21.85 12.30 -6.51
CA ILE A 51 21.99 11.88 -5.11
C ILE A 51 20.62 11.99 -4.47
N VAL A 52 20.11 10.86 -4.01
CA VAL A 52 18.77 10.77 -3.39
C VAL A 52 18.95 10.59 -1.88
N LYS A 53 18.32 11.45 -1.11
CA LYS A 53 18.11 11.26 0.31
C LYS A 53 16.77 10.55 0.50
N GLU A 54 16.80 9.35 1.07
CA GLU A 54 15.58 8.58 1.33
C GLU A 54 14.64 9.35 2.24
N GLU A 55 13.39 9.45 1.86
CA GLU A 55 12.33 9.98 2.70
C GLU A 55 11.94 8.96 3.77
N PRO A 56 11.52 9.41 4.95
CA PRO A 56 10.92 8.54 5.94
C PRO A 56 9.66 7.89 5.40
N ARG A 57 9.56 6.58 5.55
CA ARG A 57 8.40 5.80 5.11
C ARG A 57 7.74 5.14 6.30
N ALA A 58 6.41 4.97 6.20
CA ALA A 58 5.62 4.31 7.21
C ALA A 58 4.54 3.44 6.56
N ALA A 59 3.95 2.56 7.36
CA ALA A 59 2.66 1.93 7.06
C ALA A 59 1.65 2.33 8.13
N VAL A 60 0.45 2.71 7.72
CA VAL A 60 -0.71 2.88 8.60
C VAL A 60 -1.49 1.58 8.57
N ILE A 61 -1.71 0.99 9.75
CA ILE A 61 -2.39 -0.29 9.93
C ILE A 61 -3.63 -0.06 10.77
N GLY A 62 -4.79 -0.45 10.25
CA GLY A 62 -6.08 -0.39 10.96
C GLY A 62 -6.66 -1.79 11.16
N ARG A 63 -7.18 -2.06 12.36
CA ARG A 63 -8.06 -3.20 12.61
C ARG A 63 -9.49 -2.72 12.48
N LEU A 64 -10.19 -3.19 11.45
CA LEU A 64 -11.53 -2.70 11.11
C LEU A 64 -12.58 -3.76 11.42
N ARG A 65 -13.75 -3.32 11.93
CA ARG A 65 -14.94 -4.16 12.09
C ARG A 65 -15.84 -3.97 10.89
N THR A 66 -15.97 -5.00 10.08
CA THR A 66 -16.84 -5.00 8.91
C THR A 66 -18.01 -5.96 9.12
N PRO A 67 -19.09 -5.88 8.32
CA PRO A 67 -20.17 -6.86 8.34
C PRO A 67 -19.69 -8.30 8.11
N ALA A 68 -18.58 -8.49 7.41
CA ALA A 68 -17.93 -9.79 7.17
C ALA A 68 -16.99 -10.23 8.28
N GLY A 69 -16.94 -9.51 9.40
CA GLY A 69 -16.01 -9.76 10.50
C GLY A 69 -14.84 -8.80 10.56
N GLY A 70 -13.88 -9.12 11.41
CA GLY A 70 -12.68 -8.31 11.60
C GLY A 70 -11.69 -8.48 10.45
N ILE A 71 -11.18 -7.36 9.93
CA ILE A 71 -10.10 -7.36 8.94
C ILE A 71 -8.96 -6.44 9.39
N VAL A 72 -7.76 -6.71 8.89
CA VAL A 72 -6.63 -5.80 9.03
C VAL A 72 -6.33 -5.17 7.68
N VAL A 73 -6.21 -3.84 7.66
CA VAL A 73 -5.84 -3.11 6.45
C VAL A 73 -4.58 -2.31 6.72
N ALA A 74 -3.59 -2.49 5.87
CA ALA A 74 -2.34 -1.73 5.90
C ALA A 74 -2.20 -0.91 4.62
N ASN A 75 -1.95 0.40 4.74
CA ASN A 75 -1.62 1.28 3.63
C ASN A 75 -0.19 1.80 3.78
N THR A 76 0.54 1.87 2.67
CA THR A 76 1.94 2.32 2.67
C THR A 76 2.34 2.93 1.32
N HIS A 77 3.39 3.75 1.35
CA HIS A 77 4.12 4.17 0.17
C HIS A 77 5.60 3.81 0.39
N LEU A 78 6.09 2.84 -0.38
CA LEU A 78 7.45 2.30 -0.21
C LEU A 78 8.50 3.09 -0.99
N SER A 79 9.75 2.88 -0.63
CA SER A 79 10.89 3.45 -1.33
C SER A 79 10.97 2.95 -2.78
N TYR A 80 11.23 3.89 -3.69
CA TYR A 80 11.55 3.58 -5.09
C TYR A 80 13.03 3.20 -5.30
N ILE A 81 13.87 3.31 -4.26
CA ILE A 81 15.28 2.95 -4.36
C ILE A 81 15.40 1.42 -4.53
N PRO A 82 16.09 0.94 -5.59
CA PRO A 82 16.19 -0.48 -5.88
C PRO A 82 16.63 -1.32 -4.70
N GLY A 83 15.88 -2.38 -4.41
CA GLY A 83 16.14 -3.28 -3.28
C GLY A 83 15.63 -2.79 -1.92
N TRP A 84 15.56 -1.48 -1.68
CA TRP A 84 15.16 -0.95 -0.39
C TRP A 84 13.66 -1.10 -0.14
N GLY A 85 12.82 -0.80 -1.13
CA GLY A 85 11.38 -1.07 -1.06
C GLY A 85 11.07 -2.53 -0.73
N ARG A 86 11.86 -3.50 -1.29
CA ARG A 86 11.73 -4.93 -0.94
C ARG A 86 12.04 -5.20 0.54
N HIS A 87 13.04 -4.53 1.09
CA HIS A 87 13.38 -4.63 2.52
C HIS A 87 12.25 -4.08 3.39
N GLN A 88 11.70 -2.93 3.05
CA GLN A 88 10.55 -2.32 3.71
C GLN A 88 9.31 -3.21 3.62
N LEU A 89 9.01 -3.79 2.46
CA LEU A 89 7.88 -4.70 2.27
C LEU A 89 8.00 -5.96 3.14
N ARG A 90 9.21 -6.55 3.23
CA ARG A 90 9.46 -7.69 4.13
C ARG A 90 9.29 -7.33 5.60
N ARG A 91 9.60 -6.09 5.98
CA ARG A 91 9.34 -5.59 7.34
C ARG A 91 7.85 -5.52 7.62
N ILE A 92 7.05 -4.93 6.71
CA ILE A 92 5.59 -4.88 6.85
C ILE A 92 5.00 -6.30 6.92
N ARG A 93 5.42 -7.21 6.03
CA ARG A 93 4.96 -8.60 6.05
C ARG A 93 5.20 -9.28 7.41
N ARG A 94 6.37 -9.05 8.03
CA ARG A 94 6.69 -9.60 9.36
C ARG A 94 5.80 -9.01 10.45
N ASP A 95 5.53 -7.72 10.40
CA ASP A 95 4.68 -7.03 11.37
C ASP A 95 3.21 -7.48 11.25
N LEU A 96 2.76 -7.76 10.03
CA LEU A 96 1.41 -8.27 9.74
C LEU A 96 1.25 -9.77 10.05
N ALA A 97 2.33 -10.53 10.21
CA ALA A 97 2.27 -11.99 10.38
C ALA A 97 1.46 -12.46 11.61
N PRO A 98 1.53 -11.79 12.78
CA PRO A 98 0.78 -12.21 13.97
C PRO A 98 -0.74 -11.98 13.88
N HIS A 99 -1.20 -11.18 12.93
CA HIS A 99 -2.63 -10.91 12.81
C HIS A 99 -3.37 -12.13 12.24
N HIS A 100 -4.41 -12.56 12.94
CA HIS A 100 -5.31 -13.62 12.48
C HIS A 100 -6.40 -13.04 11.56
N GLY A 101 -6.93 -13.87 10.66
CA GLY A 101 -7.96 -13.47 9.69
C GLY A 101 -7.41 -12.75 8.46
N PRO A 102 -8.31 -12.14 7.67
CA PRO A 102 -7.95 -11.48 6.41
C PRO A 102 -7.09 -10.22 6.65
N VAL A 103 -6.07 -10.06 5.81
CA VAL A 103 -5.20 -8.89 5.81
C VAL A 103 -5.11 -8.32 4.41
N ILE A 104 -5.47 -7.05 4.25
CA ILE A 104 -5.27 -6.28 3.02
C ILE A 104 -4.02 -5.41 3.20
N LEU A 105 -3.09 -5.51 2.26
CA LEU A 105 -1.95 -4.62 2.13
C LEU A 105 -2.07 -3.86 0.81
N MET A 106 -2.10 -2.54 0.87
CA MET A 106 -2.31 -1.70 -0.29
C MET A 106 -1.41 -0.46 -0.31
N GLY A 107 -1.33 0.19 -1.47
CA GLY A 107 -0.63 1.44 -1.70
C GLY A 107 0.36 1.39 -2.84
N ASP A 108 1.12 2.47 -3.00
CA ASP A 108 2.24 2.52 -3.93
C ASP A 108 3.43 1.74 -3.34
N LEU A 109 3.65 0.54 -3.87
CA LEU A 109 4.73 -0.32 -3.43
C LEU A 109 6.03 -0.10 -4.22
N ASN A 110 6.03 0.79 -5.22
CA ASN A 110 7.19 1.12 -6.08
C ASN A 110 7.88 -0.13 -6.66
N MET A 111 7.12 -1.18 -6.91
CA MET A 111 7.57 -2.45 -7.48
C MET A 111 6.59 -2.88 -8.56
N ALA A 112 7.12 -3.13 -9.76
CA ALA A 112 6.31 -3.51 -10.90
C ALA A 112 5.83 -4.97 -10.83
N ASP A 113 4.80 -5.25 -11.59
CA ASP A 113 4.25 -6.57 -11.87
C ASP A 113 3.80 -7.36 -10.62
N GLY A 114 4.01 -8.66 -10.62
CA GLY A 114 3.66 -9.53 -9.49
C GLY A 114 4.69 -9.60 -8.36
N LEU A 115 5.74 -8.78 -8.40
CA LEU A 115 6.84 -8.85 -7.42
C LEU A 115 6.39 -8.67 -5.96
N PRO A 116 5.49 -7.70 -5.62
CA PRO A 116 4.99 -7.59 -4.26
C PRO A 116 4.25 -8.83 -3.76
N ALA A 117 3.44 -9.45 -4.63
CA ALA A 117 2.75 -10.69 -4.31
C ALA A 117 3.73 -11.85 -4.06
N GLN A 118 4.79 -11.97 -4.87
CA GLN A 118 5.86 -12.98 -4.65
C GLN A 118 6.58 -12.78 -3.32
N ILE A 119 6.92 -11.54 -2.95
CA ILE A 119 7.63 -11.23 -1.70
C ILE A 119 6.75 -11.51 -0.48
N THR A 120 5.46 -11.17 -0.57
CA THR A 120 4.54 -11.30 0.57
C THR A 120 3.91 -12.68 0.67
N GLY A 121 3.72 -13.38 -0.43
CA GLY A 121 2.87 -14.56 -0.55
C GLY A 121 1.38 -14.23 -0.51
N TYR A 122 1.00 -12.95 -0.70
CA TYR A 122 -0.39 -12.50 -0.70
C TYR A 122 -0.97 -12.55 -2.11
N ARG A 123 -2.26 -12.82 -2.23
CA ARG A 123 -3.00 -12.80 -3.51
C ARG A 123 -3.13 -11.36 -4.00
N GLN A 124 -2.73 -11.10 -5.24
CA GLN A 124 -2.95 -9.82 -5.91
C GLN A 124 -4.41 -9.75 -6.38
N LEU A 125 -5.13 -8.69 -5.98
CA LEU A 125 -6.56 -8.55 -6.27
C LEU A 125 -6.85 -7.81 -7.59
N ALA A 126 -5.90 -7.01 -8.09
CA ALA A 126 -6.04 -6.28 -9.35
C ALA A 126 -4.75 -6.27 -10.14
N ARG A 127 -4.87 -6.24 -11.48
CA ARG A 127 -3.74 -6.14 -12.41
C ARG A 127 -4.06 -5.07 -13.44
N HIS A 128 -3.70 -3.82 -13.11
CA HIS A 128 -3.85 -2.67 -13.98
C HIS A 128 -2.61 -1.80 -13.90
N PHE A 129 -2.18 -1.24 -15.01
CA PHE A 129 -1.14 -0.23 -15.00
C PHE A 129 -1.67 1.04 -14.32
N THR A 130 -0.90 1.56 -13.37
CA THR A 130 -1.29 2.71 -12.55
C THR A 130 -0.40 3.92 -12.75
N PHE A 131 0.78 3.77 -13.35
CA PHE A 131 1.73 4.84 -13.57
C PHE A 131 2.34 4.79 -14.98
N PRO A 132 2.58 5.96 -15.62
CA PRO A 132 2.08 7.28 -15.23
C PRO A 132 0.58 7.47 -15.54
N LEU A 133 -0.02 8.56 -15.06
CA LEU A 133 -1.46 8.80 -15.12
C LEU A 133 -2.06 8.68 -16.55
N TYR A 134 -1.46 9.32 -17.54
CA TYR A 134 -2.05 9.43 -18.89
C TYR A 134 -1.69 8.27 -19.82
N GLU A 135 -0.47 7.78 -19.76
CA GLU A 135 0.02 6.66 -20.57
C GLU A 135 0.64 5.58 -19.68
N PRO A 136 -0.17 4.86 -18.88
CA PRO A 136 0.36 3.96 -17.89
C PRO A 136 1.05 2.77 -18.56
N ASP A 137 2.29 2.51 -18.17
CA ASP A 137 3.13 1.44 -18.68
C ASP A 137 3.57 0.43 -17.61
N ARG A 138 3.24 0.72 -16.34
CA ARG A 138 3.60 -0.16 -15.20
C ARG A 138 2.57 -0.07 -14.08
N GLN A 139 2.45 -1.15 -13.31
CA GLN A 139 1.68 -1.19 -12.08
C GLN A 139 2.63 -0.98 -10.91
N LEU A 140 2.47 0.13 -10.17
CA LEU A 140 3.21 0.45 -8.94
C LEU A 140 2.33 0.38 -7.70
N ASP A 141 1.03 0.62 -7.89
CA ASP A 141 0.01 0.53 -6.86
C ASP A 141 -0.56 -0.87 -6.82
N HIS A 142 -0.69 -1.43 -5.63
CA HIS A 142 -1.14 -2.79 -5.44
C HIS A 142 -2.20 -2.90 -4.33
N ILE A 143 -3.10 -3.87 -4.48
CA ILE A 143 -4.01 -4.33 -3.44
C ILE A 143 -3.80 -5.84 -3.32
N LEU A 144 -3.25 -6.25 -2.17
CA LEU A 144 -2.85 -7.62 -1.89
C LEU A 144 -3.67 -8.16 -0.71
N LEU A 145 -4.09 -9.41 -0.79
CA LEU A 145 -4.89 -10.08 0.25
C LEU A 145 -4.18 -11.34 0.77
N ARG A 146 -4.05 -11.44 2.08
CA ARG A 146 -3.78 -12.69 2.80
C ARG A 146 -5.08 -13.19 3.43
N GLY A 147 -5.31 -14.48 3.34
CA GLY A 147 -6.58 -15.10 3.75
C GLY A 147 -7.65 -14.96 2.68
N TRP A 148 -8.91 -15.06 3.09
CA TRP A 148 -10.04 -15.00 2.19
C TRP A 148 -11.04 -13.93 2.64
N LEU A 149 -11.56 -13.15 1.70
CA LEU A 149 -12.52 -12.06 1.96
C LEU A 149 -13.61 -12.00 0.87
N GLY A 150 -13.69 -13.03 0.05
CA GLY A 150 -14.59 -13.09 -1.11
C GLY A 150 -13.85 -13.04 -2.45
N GLU A 151 -14.63 -13.11 -3.52
CA GLU A 151 -14.11 -13.05 -4.89
C GLU A 151 -14.10 -11.60 -5.41
N VAL A 152 -13.15 -11.31 -6.28
CA VAL A 152 -13.11 -10.03 -6.99
C VAL A 152 -14.26 -10.01 -8.00
N THR A 153 -15.18 -9.08 -7.84
CA THR A 153 -16.28 -8.85 -8.77
C THR A 153 -15.91 -7.86 -9.87
N THR A 154 -15.23 -6.78 -9.49
CA THR A 154 -14.70 -5.81 -10.45
C THR A 154 -13.35 -5.28 -10.00
N SER A 155 -12.55 -4.81 -10.96
CA SER A 155 -11.36 -4.02 -10.69
C SER A 155 -11.09 -3.05 -11.82
N SER A 156 -10.54 -1.88 -11.50
CA SER A 156 -10.25 -0.84 -12.49
C SER A 156 -9.13 0.10 -12.03
N ALA A 157 -8.59 0.88 -12.97
CA ALA A 157 -7.61 1.92 -12.70
C ALA A 157 -7.98 3.23 -13.42
N PRO A 158 -9.01 3.98 -12.94
CA PRO A 158 -9.40 5.23 -13.55
C PRO A 158 -8.36 6.33 -13.37
N ALA A 159 -8.23 7.19 -14.37
CA ALA A 159 -7.45 8.42 -14.27
C ALA A 159 -8.25 9.46 -13.47
N LEU A 160 -7.74 9.87 -12.33
CA LEU A 160 -8.29 10.94 -11.51
C LEU A 160 -7.31 12.13 -11.52
N PRO A 161 -7.77 13.38 -11.65
CA PRO A 161 -6.89 14.56 -11.72
C PRO A 161 -6.37 14.98 -10.33
N LEU A 162 -5.94 14.01 -9.52
CA LEU A 162 -5.49 14.19 -8.13
C LEU A 162 -4.04 13.75 -7.92
N SER A 163 -3.46 13.00 -8.86
CA SER A 163 -2.14 12.39 -8.74
C SER A 163 -1.55 12.15 -10.12
N ASP A 164 -0.26 11.90 -10.21
CA ASP A 164 0.43 11.36 -11.38
C ASP A 164 0.27 9.82 -11.52
N HIS A 165 -0.45 9.19 -10.57
CA HIS A 165 -0.89 7.80 -10.62
C HIS A 165 -2.40 7.69 -10.91
N ARG A 166 -2.82 6.56 -11.47
CA ARG A 166 -4.22 6.16 -11.53
C ARG A 166 -4.67 5.58 -10.20
N ALA A 167 -5.92 5.80 -9.83
CA ALA A 167 -6.51 5.14 -8.66
C ALA A 167 -6.73 3.65 -8.96
N LEU A 168 -6.28 2.76 -8.06
CA LEU A 168 -6.55 1.34 -8.17
C LEU A 168 -7.77 0.98 -7.33
N ILE A 169 -8.80 0.39 -7.95
CA ILE A 169 -10.08 0.04 -7.32
C ILE A 169 -10.30 -1.45 -7.42
N VAL A 170 -10.84 -2.04 -6.36
CA VAL A 170 -11.27 -3.46 -6.31
C VAL A 170 -12.57 -3.56 -5.54
N ASP A 171 -13.54 -4.23 -6.12
CA ASP A 171 -14.76 -4.66 -5.43
C ASP A 171 -14.71 -6.16 -5.15
N LEU A 172 -15.15 -6.53 -3.94
CA LEU A 172 -15.21 -7.93 -3.50
C LEU A 172 -16.67 -8.32 -3.17
N SER A 173 -17.08 -9.50 -3.62
CA SER A 173 -18.31 -10.14 -3.13
C SER A 173 -18.01 -10.76 -1.76
N VAL A 174 -18.37 -10.04 -0.70
CA VAL A 174 -18.18 -10.55 0.66
C VAL A 174 -19.41 -11.38 1.03
N PRO A 175 -19.26 -12.67 1.40
CA PRO A 175 -20.39 -13.46 1.88
C PRO A 175 -21.03 -12.83 3.10
N THR A 176 -22.35 -12.71 3.06
CA THR A 176 -23.09 -12.33 4.26
C THR A 176 -22.98 -13.49 5.26
N PRO A 177 -22.62 -13.25 6.54
CA PRO A 177 -22.71 -14.30 7.54
C PRO A 177 -24.15 -14.82 7.57
N GLU A 178 -24.30 -16.14 7.48
CA GLU A 178 -25.61 -16.75 7.73
C GLU A 178 -26.07 -16.34 9.14
N ALA A 179 -27.32 -15.88 9.23
CA ALA A 179 -27.91 -15.59 10.53
C ALA A 179 -27.86 -16.88 11.37
N PRO A 180 -27.45 -16.83 12.64
CA PRO A 180 -27.51 -18.01 13.49
C PRO A 180 -28.94 -18.53 13.54
N ALA A 181 -29.09 -19.83 13.28
CA ALA A 181 -30.36 -20.53 13.30
C ALA A 181 -30.97 -20.55 14.72
#